data_0f3daf4e46cae7bcaa178613913b01d3
#
_entry.id   0f3daf4e46cae7bcaa178613913b01d3
#
_cell.length_a   1.000
_cell.length_b   1.000
_cell.length_c   1.000
_cell.angle_alpha   90.00
_cell.angle_beta   90.00
_cell.angle_gamma   90.00
#
_symmetry.space_group_name_H-M   'P 1'
#
loop_
_entity.id
_entity.type
_entity.pdbx_description
1 polymer ?
#
loop_
_entity_poly.entity_id
_entity_poly.type
_entity_poly.pdbx_seq_one_letter_code
_entity_poly.pdbx_strand_id
1 'polypeptide(L)'
;GQFRGSLGHYRESEEYNPNDLGYLAAPNEIVTWGDLEYGIYKPFGSFNRMWWNLRSELVHLYAPRSYSNWTWSAEWAAVSRTFWFNKLTLESLPQPGYDWFASRLDAVPFEAPRWTSIDFVTSTDYRRAVALDGFVKRQWRPDVADWDEFFLRLAPRFRFSDRLSADYVWSWQVRQNERGFADLVEVWSSPTVSLFGRRENTSHTHVLNASYIFTPRASLSARV
;
A
#
# COMPACT_ATOMS: atom_id res chain seq x y z
N GLY A 1 19.05 -19.38 -10.23
CA GLY A 1 18.45 -18.08 -9.92
C GLY A 1 19.03 -16.97 -10.79
N GLN A 2 18.35 -15.86 -10.83
CA GLN A 2 18.76 -14.69 -11.60
C GLN A 2 18.71 -13.47 -10.68
N PHE A 3 19.77 -12.65 -10.71
CA PHE A 3 19.78 -11.33 -10.11
C PHE A 3 19.39 -10.28 -11.14
N ARG A 4 18.61 -9.31 -10.70
CA ARG A 4 18.28 -8.08 -11.42
C ARG A 4 18.41 -6.92 -10.46
N GLY A 5 18.92 -5.80 -10.95
CA GLY A 5 19.02 -4.58 -10.18
C GLY A 5 18.65 -3.39 -11.04
N SER A 6 18.05 -2.38 -10.43
CA SER A 6 17.74 -1.11 -11.06
C SER A 6 17.97 0.04 -10.09
N LEU A 7 18.39 1.17 -10.63
CA LEU A 7 18.51 2.44 -9.93
C LEU A 7 17.73 3.48 -10.70
N GLY A 8 17.01 4.31 -10.00
CA GLY A 8 16.25 5.41 -10.59
C GLY A 8 16.44 6.70 -9.82
N HIS A 9 16.33 7.78 -10.56
CA HIS A 9 16.38 9.13 -10.01
C HIS A 9 15.49 10.04 -10.88
N TYR A 10 14.57 10.75 -10.25
CA TYR A 10 13.82 11.80 -10.92
C TYR A 10 13.71 13.04 -10.06
N ARG A 11 13.40 14.15 -10.69
CA ARG A 11 13.24 15.45 -10.05
C ARG A 11 12.05 16.18 -10.65
N GLU A 12 11.25 16.76 -9.78
CA GLU A 12 10.12 17.62 -10.12
C GLU A 12 10.30 18.93 -9.37
N SER A 13 10.31 20.07 -10.10
CA SER A 13 10.39 21.38 -9.47
C SER A 13 9.05 21.75 -8.82
N GLU A 14 9.05 22.76 -7.98
CA GLU A 14 7.84 23.35 -7.39
C GLU A 14 6.88 23.93 -8.43
N GLU A 15 7.37 24.26 -9.61
CA GLU A 15 6.57 24.80 -10.72
C GLU A 15 5.99 23.70 -11.63
N TYR A 16 6.41 22.44 -11.44
CA TYR A 16 5.94 21.34 -12.28
C TYR A 16 4.47 21.04 -12.04
N ASN A 17 3.66 21.23 -13.06
CA ASN A 17 2.21 21.02 -12.99
C ASN A 17 1.69 20.27 -14.22
N PRO A 18 1.65 18.93 -14.21
CA PRO A 18 1.13 18.12 -15.31
C PRO A 18 -0.39 17.92 -15.25
N ASN A 19 -1.14 18.67 -14.43
CA ASN A 19 -2.57 18.40 -14.15
C ASN A 19 -3.48 18.52 -15.39
N ASP A 20 -3.02 19.12 -16.47
CA ASP A 20 -3.72 19.10 -17.77
C ASP A 20 -3.66 17.72 -18.46
N LEU A 21 -2.67 16.89 -18.10
CA LEU A 21 -2.44 15.55 -18.67
C LEU A 21 -2.71 14.41 -17.67
N GLY A 22 -2.85 14.72 -16.40
CA GLY A 22 -3.03 13.78 -15.29
C GLY A 22 -3.09 14.50 -13.96
N TYR A 23 -3.24 13.74 -12.88
CA TYR A 23 -3.28 14.28 -11.52
C TYR A 23 -1.93 14.12 -10.82
N LEU A 24 -1.36 15.24 -10.37
CA LEU A 24 -0.22 15.30 -9.46
C LEU A 24 -0.65 15.98 -8.16
N ALA A 25 -0.60 15.25 -7.04
CA ALA A 25 -1.05 15.76 -5.75
C ALA A 25 -0.14 16.85 -5.19
N ALA A 26 1.16 16.69 -5.36
CA ALA A 26 2.17 17.61 -4.87
C ALA A 26 3.44 17.52 -5.76
N PRO A 27 3.87 18.61 -6.39
CA PRO A 27 5.17 18.71 -7.05
C PRO A 27 6.29 18.94 -6.01
N ASN A 28 7.47 19.30 -6.47
CA ASN A 28 8.59 19.72 -5.62
C ASN A 28 9.29 18.54 -4.93
N GLU A 29 9.67 17.51 -5.69
CA GLU A 29 10.37 16.38 -5.11
C GLU A 29 11.58 15.91 -5.91
N ILE A 30 12.51 15.32 -5.20
CA ILE A 30 13.64 14.56 -5.72
C ILE A 30 13.52 13.15 -5.13
N VAL A 31 13.37 12.16 -6.00
CA VAL A 31 13.30 10.76 -5.59
C VAL A 31 14.47 9.98 -6.15
N THR A 32 15.15 9.27 -5.28
CA THR A 32 16.22 8.32 -5.64
C THR A 32 15.86 6.96 -5.07
N TRP A 33 15.83 5.95 -5.91
CA TRP A 33 15.48 4.60 -5.49
C TRP A 33 16.39 3.55 -6.09
N GLY A 34 16.48 2.41 -5.41
CA GLY A 34 17.18 1.23 -5.88
C GLY A 34 16.37 -0.01 -5.58
N ASP A 35 16.36 -0.96 -6.52
CA ASP A 35 15.76 -2.28 -6.40
C ASP A 35 16.80 -3.35 -6.66
N LEU A 36 16.72 -4.42 -5.89
CA LEU A 36 17.48 -5.65 -6.10
C LEU A 36 16.54 -6.84 -6.01
N GLU A 37 16.44 -7.59 -7.09
CA GLU A 37 15.64 -8.81 -7.17
C GLU A 37 16.52 -10.03 -7.32
N TYR A 38 16.19 -11.12 -6.62
CA TYR A 38 16.71 -12.45 -6.88
C TYR A 38 15.55 -13.40 -7.13
N GLY A 39 15.48 -14.01 -8.32
CA GLY A 39 14.39 -14.89 -8.71
C GLY A 39 14.85 -16.29 -9.14
N ILE A 40 14.10 -17.31 -8.75
CA ILE A 40 14.18 -18.69 -9.22
C ILE A 40 12.90 -18.98 -9.97
N TYR A 41 12.96 -18.96 -11.31
CA TYR A 41 11.79 -19.07 -12.19
C TYR A 41 11.59 -20.47 -12.81
N LYS A 42 12.52 -21.41 -12.51
CA LYS A 42 12.37 -22.82 -12.84
C LYS A 42 11.82 -23.59 -11.65
N PRO A 43 10.96 -24.59 -11.84
CA PRO A 43 10.44 -25.40 -10.75
C PRO A 43 11.55 -26.07 -9.94
N PHE A 44 11.48 -25.95 -8.62
CA PHE A 44 12.38 -26.59 -7.66
C PHE A 44 11.64 -26.93 -6.36
N GLY A 45 11.99 -28.07 -5.74
CA GLY A 45 11.32 -28.52 -4.51
C GLY A 45 9.80 -28.47 -4.63
N SER A 46 9.14 -27.80 -3.69
CA SER A 46 7.67 -27.62 -3.65
C SER A 46 7.18 -26.36 -4.41
N PHE A 47 8.06 -25.66 -5.09
CA PHE A 47 7.73 -24.39 -5.75
C PHE A 47 7.85 -24.50 -7.28
N ASN A 48 6.96 -23.78 -7.98
CA ASN A 48 7.08 -23.49 -9.41
C ASN A 48 8.03 -22.33 -9.68
N ARG A 49 7.96 -21.30 -8.81
CA ARG A 49 8.86 -20.12 -8.83
C ARG A 49 8.86 -19.45 -7.47
N MET A 50 9.94 -18.71 -7.20
CA MET A 50 10.11 -17.94 -5.98
C MET A 50 11.02 -16.74 -6.27
N TRP A 51 10.77 -15.62 -5.62
CA TRP A 51 11.63 -14.44 -5.73
C TRP A 51 11.66 -13.64 -4.45
N TRP A 52 12.70 -12.85 -4.32
CA TRP A 52 12.93 -11.86 -3.29
C TRP A 52 13.17 -10.52 -3.95
N ASN A 53 12.64 -9.47 -3.38
CA ASN A 53 12.92 -8.09 -3.79
C ASN A 53 13.31 -7.28 -2.58
N LEU A 54 14.31 -6.42 -2.74
CA LEU A 54 14.70 -5.40 -1.78
C LEU A 54 14.67 -4.06 -2.48
N ARG A 55 13.88 -3.11 -1.94
CA ARG A 55 13.78 -1.75 -2.44
C ARG A 55 14.14 -0.76 -1.35
N SER A 56 14.84 0.29 -1.74
CA SER A 56 15.10 1.47 -0.92
C SER A 56 14.75 2.72 -1.71
N GLU A 57 14.08 3.68 -1.07
CA GLU A 57 13.66 4.93 -1.70
C GLU A 57 13.91 6.10 -0.76
N LEU A 58 14.61 7.10 -1.26
CA LEU A 58 14.97 8.32 -0.54
C LEU A 58 14.34 9.51 -1.25
N VAL A 59 13.56 10.29 -0.51
CA VAL A 59 12.82 11.45 -1.00
C VAL A 59 13.30 12.72 -0.30
N HIS A 60 13.50 13.77 -1.11
CA HIS A 60 13.78 15.13 -0.67
C HIS A 60 12.84 16.10 -1.36
N LEU A 61 12.61 17.28 -0.80
CA LEU A 61 12.11 18.39 -1.58
C LEU A 61 13.16 18.84 -2.63
N TYR A 62 12.69 19.31 -3.77
CA TYR A 62 13.53 19.93 -4.78
C TYR A 62 14.01 21.31 -4.31
N ALA A 63 13.08 22.13 -3.77
CA ALA A 63 13.36 23.46 -3.20
C ALA A 63 12.48 23.76 -1.97
N PRO A 64 13.10 24.18 -0.83
CA PRO A 64 14.52 24.06 -0.51
C PRO A 64 14.92 22.59 -0.41
N ARG A 65 16.17 22.25 -0.67
CA ARG A 65 16.64 20.85 -0.56
C ARG A 65 16.58 20.37 0.88
N SER A 66 15.45 19.74 1.21
CA SER A 66 15.16 19.23 2.54
C SER A 66 14.76 17.78 2.49
N TYR A 67 15.23 16.99 3.45
CA TYR A 67 14.86 15.60 3.60
C TYR A 67 13.34 15.46 3.82
N SER A 68 12.71 14.52 3.14
CA SER A 68 11.31 14.17 3.34
C SER A 68 11.16 12.80 4.02
N ASN A 69 11.62 11.76 3.36
CA ASN A 69 11.56 10.42 3.94
C ASN A 69 12.58 9.47 3.29
N TRP A 70 12.88 8.39 4.02
CA TRP A 70 13.62 7.25 3.52
C TRP A 70 12.89 5.98 3.90
N THR A 71 12.42 5.25 2.92
CA THR A 71 11.73 3.99 3.09
C THR A 71 12.52 2.83 2.51
N TRP A 72 12.29 1.65 3.04
CA TRP A 72 12.75 0.42 2.44
C TRP A 72 11.68 -0.67 2.56
N SER A 73 11.70 -1.60 1.64
CA SER A 73 10.87 -2.80 1.69
C SER A 73 11.67 -4.03 1.32
N ALA A 74 11.32 -5.14 1.97
CA ALA A 74 11.81 -6.46 1.64
C ALA A 74 10.60 -7.37 1.37
N GLU A 75 10.58 -7.99 0.20
CA GLU A 75 9.51 -8.88 -0.24
C GLU A 75 10.06 -10.28 -0.48
N TRP A 76 9.32 -11.27 -0.04
CA TRP A 76 9.43 -12.65 -0.47
C TRP A 76 8.13 -13.08 -1.12
N ALA A 77 8.20 -13.73 -2.27
CA ALA A 77 7.01 -14.28 -2.92
C ALA A 77 7.29 -15.62 -3.58
N ALA A 78 6.29 -16.49 -3.58
CA ALA A 78 6.40 -17.82 -4.14
C ALA A 78 5.08 -18.32 -4.71
N VAL A 79 5.18 -19.16 -5.76
CA VAL A 79 4.08 -19.97 -6.29
C VAL A 79 4.42 -21.42 -6.07
N SER A 80 3.61 -22.11 -5.28
CA SER A 80 3.78 -23.55 -5.02
C SER A 80 3.45 -24.42 -6.24
N ARG A 81 3.80 -25.69 -6.21
CA ARG A 81 3.38 -26.67 -7.23
C ARG A 81 1.88 -26.91 -7.28
N THR A 82 1.17 -26.60 -6.20
CA THR A 82 -0.29 -26.63 -6.11
C THR A 82 -0.93 -25.30 -6.57
N PHE A 83 -0.15 -24.41 -7.16
CA PHE A 83 -0.56 -23.08 -7.66
C PHE A 83 -1.09 -22.12 -6.59
N TRP A 84 -0.65 -22.30 -5.35
CA TRP A 84 -0.86 -21.31 -4.32
C TRP A 84 0.21 -20.23 -4.43
N PHE A 85 -0.23 -18.99 -4.48
CA PHE A 85 0.63 -17.82 -4.37
C PHE A 85 0.68 -17.36 -2.92
N ASN A 86 1.88 -17.06 -2.43
CA ASN A 86 2.11 -16.43 -1.14
C ASN A 86 3.12 -15.32 -1.30
N LYS A 87 2.91 -14.22 -0.58
CA LYS A 87 3.81 -13.08 -0.53
C LYS A 87 3.88 -12.53 0.89
N LEU A 88 5.08 -12.30 1.37
CA LEU A 88 5.38 -11.62 2.62
C LEU A 88 6.14 -10.35 2.29
N THR A 89 5.70 -9.21 2.82
CA THR A 89 6.36 -7.91 2.66
C THR A 89 6.64 -7.33 4.03
N LEU A 90 7.84 -6.84 4.23
CA LEU A 90 8.24 -6.00 5.34
C LEU A 90 8.57 -4.63 4.79
N GLU A 91 7.91 -3.59 5.30
CA GLU A 91 8.17 -2.19 4.93
C GLU A 91 8.50 -1.37 6.17
N SER A 92 9.34 -0.37 6.01
CA SER A 92 9.70 0.51 7.13
C SER A 92 10.13 1.90 6.68
N LEU A 93 9.76 2.86 7.50
CA LEU A 93 10.37 4.19 7.61
C LEU A 93 11.25 4.17 8.87
N PRO A 94 12.57 3.85 8.77
CA PRO A 94 13.42 3.56 9.94
C PRO A 94 13.81 4.80 10.73
N GLN A 95 13.66 5.99 10.17
CA GLN A 95 13.86 7.29 10.82
C GLN A 95 12.66 8.20 10.53
N PRO A 96 12.36 9.18 11.39
CA PRO A 96 11.26 10.11 11.16
C PRO A 96 11.36 10.76 9.79
N GLY A 97 10.20 10.88 9.12
CA GLY A 97 10.05 11.61 7.87
C GLY A 97 9.39 12.96 8.09
N TYR A 98 9.30 13.75 7.03
CA TYR A 98 8.62 15.04 7.04
C TYR A 98 7.63 15.10 5.88
N ASP A 99 6.34 15.27 6.21
CA ASP A 99 5.30 15.58 5.24
C ASP A 99 5.14 17.11 5.16
N TRP A 100 5.63 17.67 4.07
CA TRP A 100 5.66 19.11 3.86
C TRP A 100 4.31 19.71 3.45
N PHE A 101 3.33 18.86 3.18
CA PHE A 101 1.99 19.25 2.73
C PHE A 101 0.92 19.03 3.79
N ALA A 102 1.14 18.11 4.73
CA ALA A 102 0.14 17.75 5.75
C ALA A 102 -0.25 18.90 6.65
N SER A 103 0.68 19.84 6.93
CA SER A 103 0.41 21.00 7.80
C SER A 103 -0.51 22.05 7.15
N ARG A 104 -0.65 22.07 5.83
CA ARG A 104 -1.33 23.12 5.07
C ARG A 104 -0.72 24.52 5.24
N LEU A 105 0.52 24.60 5.73
CA LEU A 105 1.29 25.82 5.90
C LEU A 105 2.60 25.70 5.11
N ASP A 106 2.97 26.78 4.43
CA ASP A 106 4.21 26.81 3.66
C ASP A 106 5.43 26.65 4.57
N ALA A 107 6.36 25.82 4.14
CA ALA A 107 7.63 25.54 4.83
C ALA A 107 7.51 25.01 6.28
N VAL A 108 6.34 24.56 6.71
CA VAL A 108 6.11 23.93 8.02
C VAL A 108 5.79 22.45 7.82
N PRO A 109 6.75 21.53 7.99
CA PRO A 109 6.48 20.12 7.82
C PRO A 109 5.74 19.52 9.01
N PHE A 110 4.97 18.48 8.73
CA PHE A 110 4.50 17.55 9.75
C PHE A 110 5.52 16.44 9.91
N GLU A 111 6.06 16.25 11.12
CA GLU A 111 6.96 15.13 11.40
C GLU A 111 6.17 13.81 11.43
N ALA A 112 6.42 12.98 10.43
CA ALA A 112 5.88 11.64 10.34
C ALA A 112 6.76 10.69 11.18
N PRO A 113 6.23 10.10 12.27
CA PRO A 113 6.99 9.20 13.12
C PRO A 113 7.41 7.93 12.36
N ARG A 114 8.47 7.29 12.84
CA ARG A 114 8.91 5.99 12.32
C ARG A 114 7.78 4.97 12.32
N TRP A 115 7.77 4.11 11.34
CA TRP A 115 6.83 3.00 11.30
C TRP A 115 7.47 1.75 10.67
N THR A 116 6.88 0.62 10.98
CA THR A 116 7.18 -0.65 10.34
C THR A 116 5.88 -1.39 10.09
N SER A 117 5.73 -2.03 8.94
CA SER A 117 4.60 -2.91 8.64
C SER A 117 5.06 -4.28 8.18
N ILE A 118 4.22 -5.26 8.42
CA ILE A 118 4.32 -6.60 7.88
C ILE A 118 3.01 -6.94 7.19
N ASP A 119 3.10 -7.41 5.93
CA ASP A 119 1.97 -7.75 5.09
C ASP A 119 2.10 -9.18 4.62
N PHE A 120 1.02 -9.92 4.65
CA PHE A 120 0.95 -11.26 4.05
C PHE A 120 -0.22 -11.34 3.07
N VAL A 121 0.08 -11.80 1.86
CA VAL A 121 -0.90 -12.06 0.79
C VAL A 121 -0.89 -13.54 0.48
N THR A 122 -2.06 -14.13 0.31
CA THR A 122 -2.20 -15.50 -0.20
C THR A 122 -3.31 -15.56 -1.23
N SER A 123 -3.12 -16.40 -2.24
CA SER A 123 -4.15 -16.73 -3.23
C SER A 123 -4.06 -18.22 -3.53
N THR A 124 -5.20 -18.90 -3.46
CA THR A 124 -5.27 -20.33 -3.78
C THR A 124 -5.42 -20.55 -5.30
N ASP A 125 -5.47 -21.80 -5.72
CA ASP A 125 -5.59 -22.16 -7.14
C ASP A 125 -6.97 -21.79 -7.72
N TYR A 126 -7.03 -20.76 -8.57
CA TYR A 126 -8.26 -20.27 -9.22
C TYR A 126 -8.89 -21.22 -10.25
N ARG A 127 -8.25 -22.30 -10.59
CA ARG A 127 -8.83 -23.34 -11.45
C ARG A 127 -9.84 -24.21 -10.70
N ARG A 128 -9.86 -24.13 -9.37
CA ARG A 128 -10.80 -24.88 -8.53
C ARG A 128 -12.17 -24.19 -8.46
N ALA A 129 -13.19 -24.97 -8.11
CA ALA A 129 -14.54 -24.45 -7.91
C ALA A 129 -14.62 -23.42 -6.79
N VAL A 130 -13.75 -23.56 -5.79
CA VAL A 130 -13.59 -22.60 -4.69
C VAL A 130 -12.14 -22.15 -4.65
N ALA A 131 -11.92 -20.85 -4.65
CA ALA A 131 -10.63 -20.20 -4.45
C ALA A 131 -10.75 -19.12 -3.37
N LEU A 132 -9.64 -18.80 -2.72
CA LEU A 132 -9.58 -17.78 -1.65
C LEU A 132 -8.40 -16.86 -1.89
N ASP A 133 -8.65 -15.56 -1.82
CA ASP A 133 -7.64 -14.53 -1.62
C ASP A 133 -7.67 -14.08 -0.17
N GLY A 134 -6.52 -13.98 0.44
CA GLY A 134 -6.31 -13.46 1.78
C GLY A 134 -5.25 -12.37 1.79
N PHE A 135 -5.48 -11.34 2.59
CA PHE A 135 -4.49 -10.30 2.88
C PHE A 135 -4.60 -9.95 4.37
N VAL A 136 -3.47 -9.88 5.03
CA VAL A 136 -3.36 -9.34 6.39
C VAL A 136 -2.18 -8.37 6.44
N LYS A 137 -2.40 -7.24 7.11
CA LYS A 137 -1.38 -6.23 7.39
C LYS A 137 -1.43 -5.85 8.85
N ARG A 138 -0.27 -5.68 9.44
CA ARG A 138 -0.11 -4.95 10.68
C ARG A 138 0.99 -3.92 10.53
N GLN A 139 0.72 -2.72 11.01
CA GLN A 139 1.68 -1.63 11.08
C GLN A 139 1.72 -1.09 12.50
N TRP A 140 2.89 -0.69 12.95
CA TRP A 140 3.09 -0.07 14.26
C TRP A 140 4.07 1.10 14.14
N ARG A 141 3.96 2.03 15.09
CA ARG A 141 4.82 3.22 15.18
C ARG A 141 5.44 3.28 16.57
N PRO A 142 6.72 2.94 16.74
CA PRO A 142 7.34 2.84 18.05
C PRO A 142 7.39 4.18 18.82
N ASP A 143 7.35 5.31 18.10
CA ASP A 143 7.43 6.65 18.67
C ASP A 143 6.05 7.24 19.03
N VAL A 144 4.97 6.51 18.82
CA VAL A 144 3.61 6.96 19.10
C VAL A 144 2.94 5.95 20.01
N ALA A 145 2.70 6.36 21.28
CA ALA A 145 2.01 5.50 22.23
C ALA A 145 0.63 5.08 21.71
N ASP A 146 0.31 3.80 21.93
CA ASP A 146 -0.99 3.19 21.60
C ASP A 146 -1.40 3.32 20.13
N TRP A 147 -0.44 3.56 19.22
CA TRP A 147 -0.70 3.55 17.81
C TRP A 147 -0.60 2.12 17.27
N ASP A 148 -1.65 1.67 16.59
CA ASP A 148 -1.69 0.38 15.89
C ASP A 148 -2.60 0.45 14.67
N GLU A 149 -2.21 -0.21 13.60
CA GLU A 149 -3.06 -0.44 12.44
C GLU A 149 -3.07 -1.93 12.12
N PHE A 150 -4.28 -2.47 12.06
CA PHE A 150 -4.53 -3.83 11.61
C PHE A 150 -5.52 -3.83 10.44
N PHE A 151 -5.21 -4.61 9.41
CA PHE A 151 -6.10 -4.81 8.28
C PHE A 151 -6.15 -6.30 7.92
N LEU A 152 -7.37 -6.82 7.74
CA LEU A 152 -7.63 -8.17 7.26
C LEU A 152 -8.62 -8.10 6.10
N ARG A 153 -8.32 -8.81 5.01
CA ARG A 153 -9.23 -9.00 3.89
C ARG A 153 -9.28 -10.46 3.51
N LEU A 154 -10.49 -11.00 3.36
CA LEU A 154 -10.77 -12.34 2.86
C LEU A 154 -11.70 -12.20 1.65
N ALA A 155 -11.37 -12.88 0.56
CA ALA A 155 -12.14 -12.81 -0.68
C ALA A 155 -12.30 -14.21 -1.29
N PRO A 156 -13.23 -15.03 -0.76
CA PRO A 156 -13.60 -16.30 -1.37
C PRO A 156 -14.28 -16.07 -2.72
N ARG A 157 -13.95 -16.93 -3.67
CA ARG A 157 -14.51 -16.99 -5.01
C ARG A 157 -15.15 -18.35 -5.23
N PHE A 158 -16.34 -18.35 -5.79
CA PHE A 158 -17.12 -19.56 -6.05
C PHE A 158 -17.44 -19.66 -7.54
N ARG A 159 -17.09 -20.77 -8.15
CA ARG A 159 -17.52 -21.15 -9.50
C ARG A 159 -18.50 -22.30 -9.35
N PHE A 160 -19.78 -22.01 -9.43
CA PHE A 160 -20.83 -23.01 -9.31
C PHE A 160 -21.02 -23.80 -10.60
N SER A 161 -20.75 -23.14 -11.75
CA SER A 161 -20.75 -23.73 -13.08
C SER A 161 -19.96 -22.87 -14.04
N ASP A 162 -19.84 -23.27 -15.31
CA ASP A 162 -19.24 -22.43 -16.36
C ASP A 162 -20.03 -21.14 -16.64
N ARG A 163 -21.25 -21.05 -16.13
CA ARG A 163 -22.15 -19.89 -16.33
C ARG A 163 -22.40 -19.08 -15.08
N LEU A 164 -22.24 -19.67 -13.90
CA LEU A 164 -22.56 -19.00 -12.62
C LEU A 164 -21.33 -18.94 -11.75
N SER A 165 -20.94 -17.74 -11.39
CA SER A 165 -19.89 -17.46 -10.40
C SER A 165 -20.32 -16.37 -9.42
N ALA A 166 -19.75 -16.41 -8.23
CA ALA A 166 -19.88 -15.36 -7.24
C ALA A 166 -18.53 -15.17 -6.51
N ASP A 167 -18.27 -13.95 -6.08
CA ASP A 167 -17.21 -13.64 -5.14
C ASP A 167 -17.73 -12.74 -4.02
N TYR A 168 -17.19 -12.96 -2.86
CA TYR A 168 -17.49 -12.17 -1.67
C TYR A 168 -16.20 -11.60 -1.11
N VAL A 169 -16.18 -10.31 -0.81
CA VAL A 169 -15.06 -9.64 -0.18
C VAL A 169 -15.49 -9.14 1.19
N TRP A 170 -14.79 -9.57 2.20
CA TRP A 170 -14.87 -9.01 3.54
C TRP A 170 -13.55 -8.37 3.90
N SER A 171 -13.60 -7.11 4.36
CA SER A 171 -12.44 -6.40 4.89
C SER A 171 -12.76 -5.84 6.26
N TRP A 172 -11.82 -5.96 7.16
CA TRP A 172 -11.83 -5.38 8.49
C TRP A 172 -10.56 -4.57 8.71
N GLN A 173 -10.72 -3.31 9.09
CA GLN A 173 -9.63 -2.40 9.40
C GLN A 173 -9.86 -1.76 10.76
N VAL A 174 -8.80 -1.71 11.56
CA VAL A 174 -8.72 -0.96 12.82
C VAL A 174 -7.51 -0.05 12.74
N ARG A 175 -7.71 1.23 13.03
CA ARG A 175 -6.64 2.21 13.22
C ARG A 175 -6.84 2.91 14.55
N GLN A 176 -5.85 2.82 15.40
CA GLN A 176 -5.83 3.45 16.72
C GLN A 176 -4.83 4.59 16.73
N ASN A 177 -5.19 5.70 17.36
CA ASN A 177 -4.35 6.90 17.50
C ASN A 177 -3.82 7.47 16.17
N GLU A 178 -4.59 7.32 15.08
CA GLU A 178 -4.23 7.91 13.79
C GLU A 178 -4.21 9.44 13.92
N ARG A 179 -3.11 10.06 13.49
CA ARG A 179 -2.97 11.52 13.45
C ARG A 179 -3.31 12.03 12.06
N GLY A 180 -4.06 13.11 12.00
CA GLY A 180 -4.40 13.77 10.74
C GLY A 180 -4.66 15.26 10.95
N PHE A 181 -4.48 16.04 9.88
CA PHE A 181 -4.82 17.46 9.88
C PHE A 181 -6.29 17.66 10.30
N ALA A 182 -6.53 18.59 11.19
CA ALA A 182 -7.85 18.95 11.66
C ALA A 182 -8.25 20.36 11.22
N ASP A 183 -7.42 21.38 11.48
CA ASP A 183 -7.76 22.77 11.19
C ASP A 183 -6.52 23.68 11.18
N LEU A 184 -6.69 24.90 10.64
CA LEU A 184 -5.76 26.02 10.80
C LEU A 184 -6.33 27.00 11.84
N VAL A 185 -5.55 27.30 12.86
CA VAL A 185 -5.97 28.21 13.95
C VAL A 185 -5.13 29.46 13.92
N GLU A 186 -5.81 30.61 13.82
CA GLU A 186 -5.19 31.92 14.02
C GLU A 186 -5.05 32.16 15.54
N VAL A 187 -3.82 32.37 15.97
CA VAL A 187 -3.51 32.67 17.36
C VAL A 187 -3.20 34.15 17.46
N TRP A 188 -3.89 34.86 18.36
CA TRP A 188 -3.67 36.30 18.59
C TRP A 188 -2.18 36.60 18.80
N SER A 189 -1.63 37.48 17.97
CA SER A 189 -0.21 37.90 18.01
C SER A 189 0.80 36.79 17.65
N SER A 190 0.37 35.70 17.04
CA SER A 190 1.22 34.59 16.63
C SER A 190 0.93 34.18 15.18
N PRO A 191 1.85 33.53 14.47
CA PRO A 191 1.54 32.97 13.17
C PRO A 191 0.46 31.88 13.28
N THR A 192 -0.29 31.69 12.20
CA THR A 192 -1.25 30.58 12.05
C THR A 192 -0.59 29.25 12.34
N VAL A 193 -1.25 28.40 13.10
CA VAL A 193 -0.76 27.07 13.49
C VAL A 193 -1.67 25.98 12.94
N SER A 194 -1.08 24.85 12.55
CA SER A 194 -1.82 23.67 12.14
C SER A 194 -2.20 22.84 13.36
N LEU A 195 -3.48 22.52 13.47
CA LEU A 195 -3.99 21.55 14.43
C LEU A 195 -4.04 20.16 13.82
N PHE A 196 -3.49 19.19 14.54
CA PHE A 196 -3.60 17.78 14.22
C PHE A 196 -4.45 17.07 15.27
N GLY A 197 -5.48 16.39 14.81
CA GLY A 197 -6.34 15.56 15.64
C GLY A 197 -5.82 14.12 15.74
N ARG A 198 -6.32 13.40 16.75
CA ARG A 198 -6.20 11.95 16.87
C ARG A 198 -7.57 11.33 16.65
N ARG A 199 -7.62 10.22 15.94
CA ARG A 199 -8.86 9.49 15.71
C ARG A 199 -8.65 7.99 15.83
N GLU A 200 -9.72 7.31 16.19
CA GLU A 200 -9.86 5.88 16.09
C GLU A 200 -10.81 5.57 14.96
N ASN A 201 -10.47 4.61 14.15
CA ASN A 201 -11.30 4.19 13.03
C ASN A 201 -11.39 2.67 13.01
N THR A 202 -12.62 2.16 12.99
CA THR A 202 -12.89 0.75 12.74
C THR A 202 -13.86 0.67 11.57
N SER A 203 -13.49 -0.04 10.52
CA SER A 203 -14.33 -0.23 9.35
C SER A 203 -14.50 -1.70 9.00
N HIS A 204 -15.71 -2.03 8.58
CA HIS A 204 -16.07 -3.30 7.97
C HIS A 204 -16.62 -3.02 6.57
N THR A 205 -16.09 -3.71 5.58
CA THR A 205 -16.57 -3.61 4.21
C THR A 205 -17.00 -5.00 3.75
N HIS A 206 -18.19 -5.07 3.17
CA HIS A 206 -18.75 -6.28 2.59
C HIS A 206 -19.11 -5.97 1.13
N VAL A 207 -18.61 -6.79 0.20
CA VAL A 207 -18.96 -6.68 -1.22
C VAL A 207 -19.30 -8.07 -1.72
N LEU A 208 -20.48 -8.23 -2.29
CA LEU A 208 -20.90 -9.44 -2.97
C LEU A 208 -21.04 -9.14 -4.47
N ASN A 209 -20.34 -9.89 -5.30
CA ASN A 209 -20.53 -9.88 -6.74
C ASN A 209 -21.06 -11.24 -7.18
N ALA A 210 -22.00 -11.23 -8.10
CA ALA A 210 -22.50 -12.44 -8.77
C ALA A 210 -22.61 -12.20 -10.26
N SER A 211 -22.26 -13.20 -11.06
CA SER A 211 -22.32 -13.11 -12.53
C SER A 211 -22.92 -14.38 -13.09
N TYR A 212 -23.88 -14.19 -14.01
CA TYR A 212 -24.50 -15.27 -14.76
C TYR A 212 -24.43 -15.04 -16.27
N ILE A 213 -23.94 -16.04 -17.00
CA ILE A 213 -23.81 -16.02 -18.45
C ILE A 213 -24.97 -16.81 -19.07
N PHE A 214 -25.93 -16.11 -19.67
CA PHE A 214 -27.07 -16.73 -20.37
C PHE A 214 -26.62 -17.37 -21.68
N THR A 215 -25.85 -16.60 -22.48
CA THR A 215 -25.30 -17.01 -23.78
C THR A 215 -23.92 -16.38 -23.96
N PRO A 216 -23.12 -16.78 -24.97
CA PRO A 216 -21.86 -16.12 -25.28
C PRO A 216 -21.95 -14.59 -25.55
N ARG A 217 -23.18 -14.08 -25.80
CA ARG A 217 -23.44 -12.67 -26.12
C ARG A 217 -24.25 -11.94 -25.04
N ALA A 218 -24.69 -12.63 -23.98
CA ALA A 218 -25.54 -12.04 -22.94
C ALA A 218 -25.12 -12.54 -21.55
N SER A 219 -24.84 -11.62 -20.66
CA SER A 219 -24.54 -11.88 -19.24
C SER A 219 -25.22 -10.85 -18.35
N LEU A 220 -25.43 -11.21 -17.08
CA LEU A 220 -25.89 -10.33 -16.02
C LEU A 220 -24.88 -10.38 -14.89
N SER A 221 -24.49 -9.21 -14.37
CA SER A 221 -23.68 -9.09 -13.18
C SER A 221 -24.36 -8.15 -12.19
N ALA A 222 -24.32 -8.52 -10.92
CA ALA A 222 -24.82 -7.72 -9.81
C ALA A 222 -23.73 -7.54 -8.77
N ARG A 223 -23.69 -6.34 -8.19
CA ARG A 223 -22.77 -6.00 -7.10
C ARG A 223 -23.54 -5.27 -5.99
N VAL A 224 -23.35 -5.72 -4.76
CA VAL A 224 -23.91 -5.15 -3.54
C VAL A 224 -22.79 -4.87 -2.54
#